data_7c4eade39f80b9a67db6af9a4a23f053
#
_entry.id   7c4eade39f80b9a67db6af9a4a23f053
#
_cell.length_a   1.000
_cell.length_b   1.000
_cell.length_c   1.000
_cell.angle_alpha   90.00
_cell.angle_beta   90.00
_cell.angle_gamma   90.00
#
_symmetry.space_group_name_H-M   'P 1'
#
loop_
_entity.id
_entity.type
_entity.pdbx_description
1 polymer ?
#
loop_
_entity_poly.entity_id
_entity_poly.type
_entity_poly.pdbx_seq_one_letter_code
_entity_poly.pdbx_strand_id
1 'polypeptide(L)'
;TWRDIKTWGNYAYVTTEADAGLLIVDMTDMTGGTYWHVSSFVHPTNGSSVEFTAAHNIYIDENGIAYIFGASSNTGSSPADGAIFLDVAANATAPAYLGEWDDQYIHDGMARGDTMYAGCIYTGELYVVDVSNKSNPTTLGTHSTPNNFTHNAWVSDDGNFVFTTDEQSDAYLA
;
A
#
# COMPACT_ATOMS: atom_id res chain seq x y z
N THR A 1 6.89 10.41 -13.55
CA THR A 1 6.83 9.25 -12.66
C THR A 1 6.14 9.64 -11.37
N TRP A 2 5.09 8.95 -10.99
CA TRP A 2 4.33 9.18 -9.76
C TRP A 2 5.12 8.75 -8.53
N ARG A 3 4.85 9.43 -7.42
CA ARG A 3 5.41 9.11 -6.10
C ARG A 3 4.37 9.41 -5.06
N ASP A 4 4.36 8.59 -4.00
CA ASP A 4 3.62 8.90 -2.77
C ASP A 4 4.53 8.80 -1.55
N ILE A 5 4.17 9.52 -0.48
CA ILE A 5 4.97 9.66 0.73
C ILE A 5 4.08 9.51 1.96
N LYS A 6 4.47 8.65 2.88
CA LYS A 6 3.91 8.57 4.24
C LYS A 6 5.02 8.59 5.27
N THR A 7 4.68 8.92 6.49
CA THR A 7 5.66 9.01 7.58
C THR A 7 5.29 8.09 8.73
N TRP A 8 6.33 7.54 9.38
CA TRP A 8 6.22 6.82 10.64
C TRP A 8 7.39 7.18 11.55
N GLY A 9 7.10 7.67 12.76
CA GLY A 9 8.14 8.19 13.65
C GLY A 9 8.96 9.28 12.98
N ASN A 10 10.26 9.09 12.94
CA ASN A 10 11.21 10.03 12.34
C ASN A 10 11.55 9.71 10.88
N TYR A 11 10.83 8.80 10.22
CA TYR A 11 11.15 8.36 8.87
C TYR A 11 10.04 8.71 7.89
N ALA A 12 10.44 9.08 6.68
CA ALA A 12 9.57 9.20 5.52
C ALA A 12 9.79 7.99 4.59
N TYR A 13 8.70 7.39 4.14
CA TYR A 13 8.68 6.26 3.22
C TYR A 13 8.11 6.74 1.90
N VAL A 14 8.84 6.54 0.82
CA VAL A 14 8.49 7.04 -0.51
C VAL A 14 8.44 5.87 -1.48
N THR A 15 7.28 5.69 -2.10
CA THR A 15 7.09 4.80 -3.24
C THR A 15 7.28 5.56 -4.56
N THR A 16 7.53 4.85 -5.63
CA THR A 16 7.67 5.40 -6.97
C THR A 16 7.30 4.36 -8.02
N GLU A 17 6.75 4.81 -9.15
CA GLU A 17 6.60 3.97 -10.34
C GLU A 17 7.89 3.80 -11.15
N ALA A 18 8.97 4.47 -10.77
CA ALA A 18 10.29 4.18 -11.31
C ALA A 18 10.89 2.96 -10.59
N ASP A 19 11.79 2.24 -11.27
CA ASP A 19 12.46 1.06 -10.72
C ASP A 19 13.47 1.44 -9.63
N ALA A 20 12.98 1.79 -8.43
CA ALA A 20 13.80 2.26 -7.32
C ALA A 20 13.41 1.64 -5.96
N GLY A 21 12.36 0.81 -5.91
CA GLY A 21 11.87 0.23 -4.65
C GLY A 21 11.32 1.26 -3.68
N LEU A 22 11.40 0.95 -2.39
CA LEU A 22 11.01 1.83 -1.28
C LEU A 22 12.21 2.67 -0.86
N LEU A 23 12.09 3.99 -0.94
CA LEU A 23 13.07 4.92 -0.35
C LEU A 23 12.61 5.25 1.08
N ILE A 24 13.52 5.11 2.05
CA ILE A 24 13.32 5.48 3.45
C ILE A 24 14.30 6.60 3.77
N VAL A 25 13.80 7.72 4.29
CA VAL A 25 14.60 8.90 4.61
C VAL A 25 14.52 9.20 6.10
N ASP A 26 15.65 9.39 6.75
CA ASP A 26 15.71 9.89 8.13
C ASP A 26 15.44 11.40 8.14
N MET A 27 14.27 11.80 8.66
CA MET A 27 13.86 13.20 8.74
C MET A 27 14.56 13.98 9.85
N THR A 28 15.31 13.31 10.73
CA THR A 28 16.14 14.01 11.73
C THR A 28 17.43 14.55 11.14
N ASP A 29 17.87 13.98 10.03
CA ASP A 29 18.96 14.50 9.22
C ASP A 29 18.45 15.54 8.21
N MET A 30 18.42 16.80 8.63
CA MET A 30 17.94 17.91 7.80
C MET A 30 18.79 18.17 6.54
N THR A 31 19.93 17.48 6.40
CA THR A 31 20.72 17.53 5.16
C THR A 31 20.19 16.59 4.07
N GLY A 32 19.32 15.65 4.45
CA GLY A 32 18.77 14.62 3.56
C GLY A 32 19.80 13.58 3.13
N GLY A 33 20.93 13.49 3.84
CA GLY A 33 22.02 12.58 3.51
C GLY A 33 21.85 11.16 4.04
N THR A 34 20.91 10.96 4.99
CA THR A 34 20.69 9.65 5.61
C THR A 34 19.44 9.00 5.06
N TYR A 35 19.60 7.98 4.22
CA TYR A 35 18.50 7.26 3.58
C TYR A 35 18.88 5.82 3.25
N TRP A 36 17.86 4.99 3.01
CA TRP A 36 17.96 3.58 2.59
C TRP A 36 17.06 3.34 1.38
N HIS A 37 17.49 2.45 0.50
CA HIS A 37 16.66 1.88 -0.55
C HIS A 37 16.42 0.41 -0.25
N VAL A 38 15.16 0.00 -0.22
CA VAL A 38 14.76 -1.39 0.03
C VAL A 38 13.92 -1.86 -1.14
N SER A 39 14.34 -2.90 -1.83
CA SER A 39 13.65 -3.46 -2.99
C SER A 39 13.42 -4.97 -2.88
N SER A 40 13.84 -5.59 -1.77
CA SER A 40 13.62 -7.01 -1.53
C SER A 40 13.39 -7.31 -0.05
N PHE A 41 12.58 -8.32 0.19
CA PHE A 41 12.21 -8.79 1.52
C PHE A 41 12.29 -10.31 1.56
N VAL A 42 12.38 -10.87 2.75
CA VAL A 42 12.34 -12.33 2.96
C VAL A 42 10.93 -12.73 3.36
N HIS A 43 10.32 -13.61 2.59
CA HIS A 43 8.99 -14.14 2.90
C HIS A 43 9.04 -14.96 4.21
N PRO A 44 8.19 -14.64 5.22
CA PRO A 44 8.35 -15.18 6.57
C PRO A 44 8.10 -16.69 6.67
N THR A 45 7.33 -17.28 5.77
CA THR A 45 6.95 -18.69 5.85
C THR A 45 7.84 -19.63 5.05
N ASN A 46 8.36 -19.20 3.90
CA ASN A 46 9.11 -20.06 3.00
C ASN A 46 10.55 -19.61 2.73
N GLY A 47 10.93 -18.43 3.23
CA GLY A 47 12.27 -17.87 3.07
C GLY A 47 12.62 -17.41 1.65
N SER A 48 11.64 -17.37 0.73
CA SER A 48 11.86 -16.85 -0.62
C SER A 48 12.10 -15.34 -0.60
N SER A 49 12.80 -14.82 -1.62
CA SER A 49 12.90 -13.38 -1.82
C SER A 49 11.61 -12.88 -2.46
N VAL A 50 11.05 -11.82 -1.88
CA VAL A 50 9.97 -11.01 -2.47
C VAL A 50 10.61 -9.70 -2.91
N GLU A 51 10.56 -9.42 -4.19
CA GLU A 51 11.17 -8.22 -4.77
C GLU A 51 10.09 -7.31 -5.33
N PHE A 52 10.18 -6.01 -5.04
CA PHE A 52 9.45 -5.00 -5.77
C PHE A 52 10.36 -3.84 -6.16
N THR A 53 10.18 -3.30 -7.34
CA THR A 53 11.00 -2.20 -7.85
C THR A 53 10.18 -0.94 -8.07
N ALA A 54 8.87 -1.08 -8.26
CA ALA A 54 7.94 0.03 -8.44
C ALA A 54 6.67 -0.20 -7.64
N ALA A 55 6.03 0.89 -7.22
CA ALA A 55 4.71 0.88 -6.61
C ALA A 55 4.02 2.21 -6.84
N HIS A 56 2.67 2.20 -6.89
CA HIS A 56 1.91 3.40 -7.18
C HIS A 56 1.70 4.24 -5.92
N ASN A 57 1.26 3.63 -4.82
CA ASN A 57 0.86 4.35 -3.61
C ASN A 57 1.36 3.66 -2.33
N ILE A 58 1.29 4.35 -1.20
CA ILE A 58 1.62 3.83 0.13
C ILE A 58 0.65 4.39 1.16
N TYR A 59 0.20 3.54 2.09
CA TYR A 59 -0.48 3.94 3.32
C TYR A 59 0.27 3.37 4.53
N ILE A 60 0.29 4.07 5.65
CA ILE A 60 0.80 3.53 6.92
C ILE A 60 -0.30 3.68 7.97
N ASP A 61 -0.70 2.57 8.57
CA ASP A 61 -1.76 2.55 9.57
C ASP A 61 -1.27 2.99 10.96
N GLU A 62 -2.20 3.06 11.91
CA GLU A 62 -1.94 3.48 13.29
C GLU A 62 -1.03 2.53 14.09
N ASN A 63 -0.78 1.33 13.57
CA ASN A 63 0.10 0.34 14.18
C ASN A 63 1.50 0.34 13.56
N GLY A 64 1.74 1.15 12.53
CA GLY A 64 2.98 1.22 11.78
C GLY A 64 3.15 0.03 10.84
N ILE A 65 2.05 -0.42 10.25
CA ILE A 65 2.08 -1.32 9.11
C ILE A 65 1.95 -0.49 7.84
N ALA A 66 2.93 -0.59 6.97
CA ALA A 66 2.90 0.03 5.66
C ALA A 66 2.24 -0.92 4.64
N TYR A 67 1.26 -0.40 3.94
CA TYR A 67 0.55 -1.02 2.82
C TYR A 67 1.09 -0.40 1.54
N ILE A 68 1.78 -1.17 0.73
CA ILE A 68 2.35 -0.73 -0.55
C ILE A 68 1.41 -1.19 -1.66
N PHE A 69 0.76 -0.26 -2.32
CA PHE A 69 -0.26 -0.52 -3.34
C PHE A 69 0.31 -0.47 -4.75
N GLY A 70 -0.20 -1.35 -5.61
CA GLY A 70 0.22 -1.44 -6.99
C GLY A 70 1.70 -1.77 -7.15
N ALA A 71 2.22 -2.66 -6.30
CA ALA A 71 3.63 -3.06 -6.34
C ALA A 71 3.91 -3.94 -7.55
N SER A 72 5.06 -3.71 -8.19
CA SER A 72 5.50 -4.51 -9.33
C SER A 72 7.01 -4.76 -9.30
N SER A 73 7.47 -5.78 -10.02
CA SER A 73 8.88 -6.08 -10.18
C SER A 73 9.22 -6.27 -11.65
N ASN A 74 10.35 -5.72 -12.09
CA ASN A 74 10.89 -5.95 -13.41
C ASN A 74 11.76 -7.22 -13.50
N THR A 75 11.94 -7.94 -12.39
CA THR A 75 12.81 -9.14 -12.34
C THR A 75 12.02 -10.44 -12.56
N GLY A 76 10.72 -10.37 -12.72
CA GLY A 76 9.84 -11.52 -13.00
C GLY A 76 9.41 -12.33 -11.77
N SER A 77 9.90 -12.04 -10.57
CA SER A 77 9.32 -12.49 -9.29
C SER A 77 8.43 -11.37 -8.78
N SER A 78 7.23 -11.29 -9.31
CA SER A 78 6.30 -10.23 -8.95
C SER A 78 5.84 -10.39 -7.51
N PRO A 79 5.90 -9.35 -6.68
CA PRO A 79 4.96 -9.24 -5.59
C PRO A 79 3.57 -8.99 -6.18
N ALA A 80 2.57 -9.18 -5.36
CA ALA A 80 1.21 -8.80 -5.68
C ALA A 80 1.12 -7.36 -6.19
N ASP A 81 0.50 -7.13 -7.31
CA ASP A 81 0.17 -5.78 -7.78
C ASP A 81 -1.04 -5.19 -7.00
N GLY A 82 -1.61 -5.95 -6.06
CA GLY A 82 -2.54 -5.49 -5.04
C GLY A 82 -1.84 -4.72 -3.92
N ALA A 83 -1.58 -5.37 -2.81
CA ALA A 83 -0.91 -4.77 -1.66
C ALA A 83 0.13 -5.70 -1.04
N ILE A 84 1.30 -5.19 -0.68
CA ILE A 84 2.25 -5.84 0.23
C ILE A 84 2.24 -5.14 1.59
N PHE A 85 2.45 -5.90 2.67
CA PHE A 85 2.40 -5.41 4.04
C PHE A 85 3.78 -5.46 4.68
N LEU A 86 4.26 -4.32 5.19
CA LEU A 86 5.58 -4.19 5.80
C LEU A 86 5.46 -3.65 7.22
N ASP A 87 6.17 -4.26 8.18
CA ASP A 87 6.24 -3.78 9.56
C ASP A 87 7.34 -2.73 9.69
N VAL A 88 6.95 -1.45 9.62
CA VAL A 88 7.86 -0.32 9.79
C VAL A 88 8.00 0.10 11.26
N ALA A 89 7.08 -0.33 12.13
CA ALA A 89 7.16 -0.06 13.56
C ALA A 89 8.27 -0.87 14.23
N ALA A 90 8.41 -2.15 13.87
CA ALA A 90 9.43 -3.02 14.45
C ALA A 90 10.85 -2.64 13.98
N ASN A 91 11.01 -2.29 12.71
CA ASN A 91 12.30 -1.83 12.16
C ASN A 91 12.08 -0.84 11.02
N ALA A 92 12.28 0.43 11.31
CA ALA A 92 11.99 1.51 10.38
C ALA A 92 12.85 1.50 9.11
N THR A 93 14.11 1.05 9.19
CA THR A 93 15.08 1.12 8.08
C THR A 93 15.27 -0.20 7.34
N ALA A 94 14.72 -1.29 7.89
CA ALA A 94 14.70 -2.60 7.27
C ALA A 94 13.39 -3.32 7.66
N PRO A 95 12.23 -2.84 7.16
CA PRO A 95 10.92 -3.36 7.54
C PRO A 95 10.76 -4.83 7.15
N ALA A 96 10.12 -5.60 8.03
CA ALA A 96 9.82 -6.99 7.76
C ALA A 96 8.61 -7.12 6.82
N TYR A 97 8.68 -8.02 5.85
CA TYR A 97 7.53 -8.42 5.04
C TYR A 97 6.60 -9.32 5.86
N LEU A 98 5.31 -8.97 5.92
CA LEU A 98 4.29 -9.69 6.68
C LEU A 98 3.39 -10.56 5.81
N GLY A 99 3.21 -10.20 4.56
CA GLY A 99 2.33 -10.85 3.60
C GLY A 99 1.85 -9.90 2.51
N GLU A 100 0.87 -10.39 1.76
CA GLU A 100 0.30 -9.68 0.60
C GLU A 100 -1.17 -10.04 0.40
N TRP A 101 -1.89 -9.17 -0.31
CA TRP A 101 -3.19 -9.43 -0.92
C TRP A 101 -3.08 -9.15 -2.42
N ASP A 102 -3.46 -10.11 -3.27
CA ASP A 102 -3.18 -10.10 -4.70
C ASP A 102 -4.40 -10.48 -5.58
N ASP A 103 -5.60 -10.28 -5.08
CA ASP A 103 -6.80 -10.59 -5.86
C ASP A 103 -7.00 -9.60 -7.02
N GLN A 104 -6.59 -8.33 -6.84
CA GLN A 104 -6.73 -7.26 -7.83
C GLN A 104 -5.61 -6.22 -7.68
N TYR A 105 -5.31 -5.52 -8.78
CA TYR A 105 -4.48 -4.31 -8.72
C TYR A 105 -5.15 -3.24 -7.87
N ILE A 106 -4.41 -2.70 -6.91
CA ILE A 106 -4.86 -1.58 -6.08
C ILE A 106 -4.15 -0.31 -6.56
N HIS A 107 -4.96 0.69 -6.92
CA HIS A 107 -4.44 2.00 -7.29
C HIS A 107 -4.10 2.83 -6.04
N ASP A 108 -5.05 2.98 -5.12
CA ASP A 108 -4.90 3.70 -3.87
C ASP A 108 -5.81 3.09 -2.80
N GLY A 109 -5.57 3.39 -1.55
CA GLY A 109 -6.39 2.86 -0.46
C GLY A 109 -5.89 3.29 0.91
N MET A 110 -6.55 2.76 1.92
CA MET A 110 -6.15 2.94 3.32
C MET A 110 -6.44 1.70 4.13
N ALA A 111 -5.89 1.65 5.33
CA ALA A 111 -6.23 0.64 6.32
C ALA A 111 -6.52 1.28 7.68
N ARG A 112 -7.42 0.68 8.43
CA ARG A 112 -7.71 1.05 9.81
C ARG A 112 -8.05 -0.20 10.61
N GLY A 113 -7.37 -0.43 11.73
CA GLY A 113 -7.47 -1.66 12.50
C GLY A 113 -7.12 -2.86 11.62
N ASP A 114 -8.02 -3.82 11.61
CA ASP A 114 -7.84 -5.05 10.82
C ASP A 114 -8.51 -5.01 9.45
N THR A 115 -8.85 -3.83 8.93
CA THR A 115 -9.55 -3.69 7.65
C THR A 115 -8.80 -2.78 6.69
N MET A 116 -8.57 -3.28 5.47
CA MET A 116 -8.06 -2.52 4.33
C MET A 116 -9.21 -2.15 3.39
N TYR A 117 -9.21 -0.93 2.90
CA TYR A 117 -10.14 -0.37 1.93
C TYR A 117 -9.37 -0.02 0.67
N ALA A 118 -9.58 -0.77 -0.40
CA ALA A 118 -8.75 -0.75 -1.59
C ALA A 118 -9.52 -0.25 -2.82
N GLY A 119 -9.04 0.81 -3.43
CA GLY A 119 -9.54 1.33 -4.70
C GLY A 119 -8.93 0.54 -5.87
N CYS A 120 -9.72 -0.37 -6.45
CA CYS A 120 -9.29 -1.22 -7.55
C CYS A 120 -9.76 -0.60 -8.87
N ILE A 121 -8.91 0.24 -9.45
CA ILE A 121 -9.27 1.11 -10.59
C ILE A 121 -9.69 0.33 -11.84
N TYR A 122 -9.08 -0.83 -12.11
CA TYR A 122 -9.39 -1.61 -13.31
C TYR A 122 -10.69 -2.41 -13.21
N THR A 123 -11.13 -2.76 -12.00
CA THR A 123 -12.45 -3.37 -11.78
C THR A 123 -13.55 -2.33 -11.57
N GLY A 124 -13.16 -1.10 -11.20
CA GLY A 124 -14.09 -0.03 -10.85
C GLY A 124 -14.81 -0.27 -9.53
N GLU A 125 -14.15 -0.96 -8.60
CA GLU A 125 -14.74 -1.38 -7.34
C GLU A 125 -13.85 -0.99 -6.14
N LEU A 126 -14.51 -0.64 -5.04
CA LEU A 126 -13.94 -0.64 -3.70
C LEU A 126 -13.93 -2.08 -3.20
N TYR A 127 -12.79 -2.56 -2.75
CA TYR A 127 -12.65 -3.82 -2.02
C TYR A 127 -12.48 -3.55 -0.54
N VAL A 128 -13.19 -4.30 0.29
CA VAL A 128 -13.04 -4.31 1.75
C VAL A 128 -12.41 -5.63 2.13
N VAL A 129 -11.24 -5.60 2.74
CA VAL A 129 -10.41 -6.78 2.98
C VAL A 129 -10.08 -6.89 4.47
N ASP A 130 -10.34 -8.06 5.07
CA ASP A 130 -9.84 -8.41 6.40
C ASP A 130 -8.34 -8.68 6.30
N VAL A 131 -7.57 -7.89 7.00
CA VAL A 131 -6.10 -7.97 7.08
C VAL A 131 -5.63 -8.26 8.52
N SER A 132 -6.50 -8.79 9.38
CA SER A 132 -6.13 -9.22 10.74
C SER A 132 -5.00 -10.24 10.72
N ASN A 133 -5.03 -11.14 9.74
CA ASN A 133 -3.92 -12.03 9.43
C ASN A 133 -3.22 -11.56 8.13
N LYS A 134 -2.14 -10.81 8.27
CA LYS A 134 -1.37 -10.26 7.12
C LYS A 134 -0.84 -11.33 6.16
N SER A 135 -0.61 -12.57 6.64
CA SER A 135 -0.13 -13.66 5.79
C SER A 135 -1.25 -14.43 5.06
N ASN A 136 -2.51 -14.11 5.35
CA ASN A 136 -3.67 -14.73 4.70
C ASN A 136 -4.87 -13.78 4.78
N PRO A 137 -4.82 -12.61 4.12
CA PRO A 137 -5.93 -11.67 4.09
C PRO A 137 -7.12 -12.26 3.32
N THR A 138 -8.33 -11.77 3.63
CA THR A 138 -9.56 -12.27 2.99
C THR A 138 -10.48 -11.13 2.58
N THR A 139 -11.00 -11.18 1.36
CA THR A 139 -11.97 -10.21 0.86
C THR A 139 -13.30 -10.38 1.58
N LEU A 140 -13.78 -9.33 2.26
CA LEU A 140 -15.06 -9.28 2.95
C LEU A 140 -16.21 -8.91 2.02
N GLY A 141 -15.94 -8.07 1.01
CA GLY A 141 -16.91 -7.64 0.04
C GLY A 141 -16.39 -6.59 -0.91
N THR A 142 -17.18 -6.28 -1.93
CA THR A 142 -16.87 -5.26 -2.94
C THR A 142 -18.08 -4.35 -3.18
N HIS A 143 -17.82 -3.15 -3.68
CA HIS A 143 -18.85 -2.21 -4.08
C HIS A 143 -18.39 -1.39 -5.30
N SER A 144 -19.17 -1.41 -6.37
CA SER A 144 -18.88 -0.62 -7.57
C SER A 144 -19.05 0.86 -7.29
N THR A 145 -18.09 1.67 -7.70
CA THR A 145 -18.19 3.12 -7.59
C THR A 145 -19.00 3.70 -8.76
N PRO A 146 -19.52 4.94 -8.63
CA PRO A 146 -20.48 5.49 -9.60
C PRO A 146 -20.00 5.50 -11.06
N ASN A 147 -18.72 5.76 -11.29
CA ASN A 147 -18.13 5.83 -12.63
C ASN A 147 -17.28 4.59 -12.97
N ASN A 148 -17.24 3.58 -12.09
CA ASN A 148 -16.47 2.34 -12.27
C ASN A 148 -14.98 2.59 -12.60
N PHE A 149 -14.36 3.53 -11.90
CA PHE A 149 -12.94 3.83 -12.05
C PHE A 149 -12.33 4.25 -10.71
N THR A 150 -12.51 3.37 -9.72
CA THR A 150 -12.23 3.63 -8.30
C THR A 150 -10.78 4.00 -8.07
N HIS A 151 -10.56 5.27 -7.71
CA HIS A 151 -9.23 5.83 -7.55
C HIS A 151 -8.74 5.73 -6.11
N ASN A 152 -9.57 6.14 -5.14
CA ASN A 152 -9.19 6.31 -3.74
C ASN A 152 -10.32 5.84 -2.81
N ALA A 153 -9.97 5.54 -1.56
CA ALA A 153 -10.91 5.23 -0.50
C ALA A 153 -10.47 5.88 0.82
N TRP A 154 -11.43 6.44 1.57
CA TRP A 154 -11.19 7.01 2.89
C TRP A 154 -12.33 6.72 3.84
N VAL A 155 -12.02 6.19 5.02
CA VAL A 155 -13.00 5.88 6.07
C VAL A 155 -13.23 7.11 6.95
N SER A 156 -14.51 7.39 7.27
CA SER A 156 -14.88 8.44 8.23
C SER A 156 -14.30 8.17 9.62
N ASP A 157 -14.11 9.20 10.43
CA ASP A 157 -13.52 9.08 11.77
C ASP A 157 -14.33 8.14 12.69
N ASP A 158 -15.64 8.10 12.53
CA ASP A 158 -16.55 7.23 13.28
C ASP A 158 -16.65 5.80 12.71
N GLY A 159 -16.00 5.53 11.56
CA GLY A 159 -15.97 4.22 10.90
C GLY A 159 -17.27 3.81 10.20
N ASN A 160 -18.25 4.71 10.08
CA ASN A 160 -19.58 4.37 9.54
C ASN A 160 -19.69 4.53 8.03
N PHE A 161 -18.78 5.28 7.41
CA PHE A 161 -18.82 5.60 5.99
C PHE A 161 -17.44 5.40 5.36
N VAL A 162 -17.43 4.94 4.11
CA VAL A 162 -16.26 4.98 3.24
C VAL A 162 -16.55 5.93 2.10
N PHE A 163 -15.70 6.93 1.92
CA PHE A 163 -15.75 7.85 0.80
C PHE A 163 -14.86 7.33 -0.31
N THR A 164 -15.35 7.37 -1.54
CA THR A 164 -14.59 6.96 -2.73
C THR A 164 -14.60 8.05 -3.78
N THR A 165 -13.56 8.07 -4.60
CA THR A 165 -13.47 8.90 -5.79
C THR A 165 -13.20 8.04 -7.01
N ASP A 166 -13.71 8.46 -8.16
CA ASP A 166 -13.37 7.89 -9.46
C ASP A 166 -12.45 8.86 -10.21
N GLU A 167 -11.38 8.36 -10.83
CA GLU A 167 -10.44 9.17 -11.61
C GLU A 167 -10.97 9.39 -13.03
N GLN A 168 -12.10 10.07 -13.13
CA GLN A 168 -12.75 10.42 -14.40
C GLN A 168 -13.24 11.86 -14.40
N SER A 169 -13.33 12.46 -15.61
CA SER A 169 -13.93 13.79 -15.77
C SER A 169 -15.39 13.75 -15.28
N ASP A 170 -15.76 14.80 -14.54
CA ASP A 170 -17.10 14.97 -13.97
C ASP A 170 -17.52 13.92 -12.92
N ALA A 171 -16.57 13.12 -12.42
CA ALA A 171 -16.82 12.24 -11.28
C ALA A 171 -17.04 13.07 -10.00
N TYR A 172 -17.80 12.50 -9.08
CA TYR A 172 -18.09 13.10 -7.78
C TYR A 172 -17.65 12.18 -6.64
N LEU A 173 -17.52 12.74 -5.46
CA LEU A 173 -17.28 11.99 -4.23
C LEU A 173 -18.51 11.11 -3.92
N ALA A 174 -18.33 9.84 -3.70
CA ALA A 174 -19.34 8.87 -3.33
C ALA A 174 -19.12 8.32 -1.91
#